data_40ca48bf98ddf6220f2441995f933f8b
#
_entry.id   40ca48bf98ddf6220f2441995f933f8b
#
_cell.length_a   1.000
_cell.length_b   1.000
_cell.length_c   1.000
_cell.angle_alpha   90.00
_cell.angle_beta   90.00
_cell.angle_gamma   90.00
#
_symmetry.space_group_name_H-M   'P 1'
#
loop_
_entity.id
_entity.type
_entity.pdbx_description
1 polymer ?
#
loop_
_entity_poly.entity_id
_entity_poly.type
_entity_poly.pdbx_seq_one_letter_code
_entity_poly.pdbx_strand_id
1 'polypeptide(L)'
;MMRVARVLSGTSHPPTRDDVVELDHDLRHRRRIALRSEGGVDFLLDLPEATLLRDGDTLLLEDGRSIAVRAAAEPLAEVRTTGAAALARVAWHIGNRHLPAAISADRLLIRRDHVIEEMVQGLGAVVHHVSEPFEPEGGAYGHGHVDEIAGDAHHHRHDARDAGDEPTPANDRERGHG
;
A
#
# COMPACT_ATOMS: atom_id res chain seq x y z
N MET A 1 -4.64 9.82 -30.08
CA MET A 1 -4.81 9.02 -28.85
C MET A 1 -4.84 10.01 -27.70
N MET A 2 -5.96 10.06 -26.96
CA MET A 2 -6.15 10.98 -25.83
C MET A 2 -5.28 10.58 -24.66
N ARG A 3 -4.88 11.53 -23.83
CA ARG A 3 -4.10 11.28 -22.63
C ARG A 3 -4.95 11.43 -21.37
N VAL A 4 -4.54 10.74 -20.33
CA VAL A 4 -5.07 11.00 -18.99
C VAL A 4 -4.48 12.31 -18.48
N ALA A 5 -5.34 13.28 -18.23
CA ALA A 5 -4.95 14.57 -17.68
C ALA A 5 -4.75 14.50 -16.16
N ARG A 6 -5.52 13.67 -15.46
CA ARG A 6 -5.49 13.54 -14.01
C ARG A 6 -6.09 12.22 -13.52
N VAL A 7 -5.56 11.68 -12.43
CA VAL A 7 -6.16 10.58 -11.65
C VAL A 7 -6.86 11.20 -10.44
N LEU A 8 -8.10 10.78 -10.18
CA LEU A 8 -8.90 11.18 -9.04
C LEU A 8 -9.12 9.95 -8.16
N SER A 9 -8.49 9.93 -6.99
CA SER A 9 -8.61 8.85 -6.02
C SER A 9 -9.54 9.23 -4.88
N GLY A 10 -10.41 8.31 -4.45
CA GLY A 10 -11.22 8.46 -3.24
C GLY A 10 -12.19 9.63 -3.20
N THR A 11 -12.63 10.17 -4.34
CA THR A 11 -13.53 11.33 -4.35
C THR A 11 -14.94 10.92 -3.95
N SER A 12 -15.50 11.60 -2.94
CA SER A 12 -16.88 11.43 -2.46
C SER A 12 -17.95 11.74 -3.51
N HIS A 13 -17.56 12.46 -4.58
CA HIS A 13 -18.40 12.80 -5.73
C HIS A 13 -17.56 12.65 -7.00
N PRO A 14 -17.37 11.44 -7.52
CA PRO A 14 -16.74 11.29 -8.83
C PRO A 14 -17.59 11.97 -9.87
N PRO A 15 -16.98 12.58 -10.91
CA PRO A 15 -17.72 13.01 -12.09
C PRO A 15 -18.51 11.82 -12.64
N THR A 16 -19.60 12.09 -13.34
CA THR A 16 -20.38 11.03 -14.00
C THR A 16 -19.41 10.17 -14.79
N ARG A 17 -19.31 8.90 -14.42
CA ARG A 17 -18.37 7.97 -15.07
C ARG A 17 -18.92 7.62 -16.44
N ASP A 18 -18.21 8.04 -17.48
CA ASP A 18 -18.64 7.86 -18.85
C ASP A 18 -18.35 6.44 -19.34
N ASP A 19 -17.31 5.80 -18.74
CA ASP A 19 -16.84 4.49 -19.17
C ASP A 19 -16.03 3.79 -18.05
N VAL A 20 -15.61 2.55 -18.31
CA VAL A 20 -14.85 1.72 -17.37
C VAL A 20 -13.64 1.11 -18.08
N VAL A 21 -12.53 0.99 -17.38
CA VAL A 21 -11.41 0.15 -17.78
C VAL A 21 -11.14 -0.88 -16.70
N GLU A 22 -11.12 -2.16 -17.07
CA GLU A 22 -10.82 -3.27 -16.17
C GLU A 22 -9.36 -3.66 -16.32
N LEU A 23 -8.61 -3.66 -15.21
CA LEU A 23 -7.16 -3.85 -15.17
C LEU A 23 -6.78 -4.79 -14.05
N ASP A 24 -5.89 -5.75 -14.31
CA ASP A 24 -5.22 -6.52 -13.27
C ASP A 24 -4.25 -5.65 -12.45
N HIS A 25 -3.72 -6.18 -11.37
CA HIS A 25 -2.81 -5.43 -10.48
C HIS A 25 -1.58 -4.90 -11.23
N ASP A 26 -0.99 -5.67 -12.15
CA ASP A 26 0.22 -5.25 -12.86
C ASP A 26 -0.07 -4.14 -13.89
N LEU A 27 -1.24 -4.17 -14.51
CA LEU A 27 -1.69 -3.11 -15.41
C LEU A 27 -2.09 -1.84 -14.66
N ARG A 28 -2.55 -1.97 -13.41
CA ARG A 28 -2.87 -0.83 -12.55
C ARG A 28 -1.63 -0.12 -11.99
N HIS A 29 -0.47 -0.80 -11.94
CA HIS A 29 0.78 -0.19 -11.43
C HIS A 29 1.73 0.14 -12.58
N ARG A 30 1.37 1.16 -13.38
CA ARG A 30 2.15 1.62 -14.54
C ARG A 30 2.30 3.13 -14.57
N ARG A 31 3.46 3.58 -15.06
CA ARG A 31 3.66 4.99 -15.38
C ARG A 31 3.04 5.36 -16.72
N ARG A 32 3.25 4.51 -17.73
CA ARG A 32 2.83 4.78 -19.11
C ARG A 32 2.38 3.51 -19.80
N ILE A 33 1.14 3.52 -20.28
CA ILE A 33 0.55 2.41 -21.02
C ILE A 33 -0.62 2.90 -21.88
N ALA A 34 -0.76 2.34 -23.10
CA ALA A 34 -1.94 2.52 -23.93
C ALA A 34 -3.03 1.55 -23.46
N LEU A 35 -4.22 2.07 -23.24
CA LEU A 35 -5.37 1.33 -22.71
C LEU A 35 -6.59 1.55 -23.61
N ARG A 36 -7.54 0.62 -23.51
CA ARG A 36 -8.85 0.71 -24.15
C ARG A 36 -9.92 0.42 -23.11
N SER A 37 -10.91 1.31 -23.02
CA SER A 37 -12.06 1.13 -22.13
C SER A 37 -13.04 0.08 -22.70
N GLU A 38 -13.98 -0.38 -21.85
CA GLU A 38 -15.05 -1.29 -22.24
C GLU A 38 -15.93 -0.69 -23.37
N GLY A 39 -16.20 0.61 -23.31
CA GLY A 39 -16.91 1.35 -24.35
C GLY A 39 -16.10 1.63 -25.62
N GLY A 40 -14.85 1.15 -25.69
CA GLY A 40 -14.02 1.21 -26.89
C GLY A 40 -13.21 2.49 -27.04
N VAL A 41 -13.03 3.29 -26.01
CA VAL A 41 -12.21 4.51 -26.01
C VAL A 41 -10.74 4.14 -25.88
N ASP A 42 -9.91 4.46 -26.89
CA ASP A 42 -8.46 4.31 -26.82
C ASP A 42 -7.83 5.54 -26.16
N PHE A 43 -7.05 5.35 -25.09
CA PHE A 43 -6.39 6.41 -24.37
C PHE A 43 -4.99 6.02 -23.86
N LEU A 44 -4.17 7.00 -23.52
CA LEU A 44 -2.83 6.82 -22.99
C LEU A 44 -2.79 7.25 -21.53
N LEU A 45 -2.51 6.30 -20.63
CA LEU A 45 -2.01 6.62 -19.30
C LEU A 45 -0.58 7.13 -19.45
N ASP A 46 -0.27 8.35 -18.97
CA ASP A 46 1.06 8.94 -19.03
C ASP A 46 1.25 9.80 -17.78
N LEU A 47 1.64 9.14 -16.69
CA LEU A 47 1.80 9.76 -15.37
C LEU A 47 3.27 10.19 -15.16
N PRO A 48 3.54 11.16 -14.28
CA PRO A 48 4.89 11.58 -13.94
C PRO A 48 5.75 10.44 -13.39
N GLU A 49 5.13 9.55 -12.59
CA GLU A 49 5.76 8.39 -11.98
C GLU A 49 4.82 7.16 -12.03
N ALA A 50 5.37 5.98 -11.75
CA ALA A 50 4.56 4.76 -11.64
C ALA A 50 3.68 4.87 -10.41
N THR A 51 2.37 4.88 -10.61
CA THR A 51 1.36 5.02 -9.57
C THR A 51 0.43 3.82 -9.62
N LEU A 52 0.09 3.27 -8.46
CA LEU A 52 -0.91 2.22 -8.37
C LEU A 52 -2.31 2.85 -8.46
N LEU A 53 -3.01 2.53 -9.53
CA LEU A 53 -4.43 2.85 -9.68
C LEU A 53 -5.24 1.86 -8.82
N ARG A 54 -6.08 2.37 -7.94
CA ARG A 54 -6.94 1.56 -7.07
C ARG A 54 -8.28 1.27 -7.74
N ASP A 55 -8.95 0.24 -7.28
CA ASP A 55 -10.35 0.01 -7.64
C ASP A 55 -11.20 1.23 -7.27
N GLY A 56 -12.04 1.69 -8.20
CA GLY A 56 -12.86 2.87 -8.00
C GLY A 56 -12.20 4.22 -8.32
N ASP A 57 -10.89 4.28 -8.58
CA ASP A 57 -10.25 5.51 -9.09
C ASP A 57 -10.90 5.95 -10.40
N THR A 58 -10.77 7.24 -10.69
CA THR A 58 -11.30 7.83 -11.93
C THR A 58 -10.18 8.49 -12.72
N LEU A 59 -10.04 8.09 -13.97
CA LEU A 59 -9.13 8.69 -14.93
C LEU A 59 -9.86 9.80 -15.70
N LEU A 60 -9.45 11.05 -15.50
CA LEU A 60 -9.97 12.18 -16.27
C LEU A 60 -9.13 12.38 -17.52
N LEU A 61 -9.74 12.30 -18.69
CA LEU A 61 -9.09 12.51 -19.98
C LEU A 61 -8.99 14.01 -20.32
N GLU A 62 -8.10 14.33 -21.26
CA GLU A 62 -7.88 15.73 -21.72
C GLU A 62 -9.14 16.34 -22.37
N ASP A 63 -10.05 15.55 -22.89
CA ASP A 63 -11.31 15.99 -23.49
C ASP A 63 -12.48 16.11 -22.47
N GLY A 64 -12.20 15.86 -21.19
CA GLY A 64 -13.15 15.98 -20.11
C GLY A 64 -13.94 14.71 -19.79
N ARG A 65 -13.80 13.64 -20.60
CA ARG A 65 -14.40 12.34 -20.27
C ARG A 65 -13.73 11.70 -19.07
N SER A 66 -14.51 10.91 -18.34
CA SER A 66 -14.06 10.20 -17.14
C SER A 66 -14.20 8.69 -17.31
N ILE A 67 -13.15 7.95 -16.97
CA ILE A 67 -13.10 6.49 -17.06
C ILE A 67 -12.86 5.95 -15.65
N ALA A 68 -13.77 5.09 -15.17
CA ALA A 68 -13.57 4.41 -13.90
C ALA A 68 -12.56 3.27 -14.04
N VAL A 69 -11.70 3.12 -13.05
CA VAL A 69 -10.82 1.95 -12.92
C VAL A 69 -11.57 0.86 -12.17
N ARG A 70 -11.58 -0.34 -12.71
CA ARG A 70 -12.07 -1.56 -12.06
C ARG A 70 -10.91 -2.54 -11.92
N ALA A 71 -10.73 -3.07 -10.72
CA ALA A 71 -9.76 -4.14 -10.51
C ALA A 71 -10.29 -5.44 -11.08
N ALA A 72 -9.56 -6.02 -12.02
CA ALA A 72 -9.89 -7.31 -12.60
C ALA A 72 -9.75 -8.44 -11.59
N ALA A 73 -10.58 -9.46 -11.70
CA ALA A 73 -10.39 -10.68 -10.94
C ALA A 73 -9.19 -11.47 -11.48
N GLU A 74 -8.27 -11.84 -10.59
CA GLU A 74 -7.04 -12.57 -10.91
C GLU A 74 -7.03 -13.95 -10.23
N PRO A 75 -6.33 -14.95 -10.78
CA PRO A 75 -6.11 -16.23 -10.10
C PRO A 75 -5.22 -16.04 -8.88
N LEU A 76 -5.78 -16.24 -7.67
CA LEU A 76 -5.11 -16.05 -6.39
C LEU A 76 -5.15 -17.31 -5.54
N ALA A 77 -4.25 -17.37 -4.54
CA ALA A 77 -4.29 -18.31 -3.44
C ALA A 77 -4.80 -17.58 -2.19
N GLU A 78 -5.96 -17.99 -1.71
CA GLU A 78 -6.50 -17.60 -0.41
C GLU A 78 -5.87 -18.46 0.67
N VAL A 79 -5.24 -17.81 1.64
CA VAL A 79 -4.54 -18.46 2.75
C VAL A 79 -5.29 -18.18 4.05
N ARG A 80 -5.78 -19.25 4.69
CA ARG A 80 -6.50 -19.17 5.97
C ARG A 80 -5.76 -19.94 7.06
N THR A 81 -5.92 -19.50 8.30
CA THR A 81 -5.33 -20.13 9.48
C THR A 81 -6.30 -20.19 10.64
N THR A 82 -5.97 -21.01 11.64
CA THR A 82 -6.73 -21.07 12.90
C THR A 82 -6.26 -19.94 13.84
N GLY A 83 -6.83 -18.75 13.68
CA GLY A 83 -6.64 -17.62 14.57
C GLY A 83 -5.56 -16.62 14.11
N ALA A 84 -5.66 -15.40 14.66
CA ALA A 84 -4.89 -14.24 14.24
C ALA A 84 -3.37 -14.39 14.40
N ALA A 85 -2.90 -15.07 15.46
CA ALA A 85 -1.47 -15.27 15.69
C ALA A 85 -0.82 -16.16 14.62
N ALA A 86 -1.54 -17.18 14.14
CA ALA A 86 -1.07 -18.03 13.05
C ALA A 86 -1.07 -17.26 11.73
N LEU A 87 -2.11 -16.43 11.48
CA LEU A 87 -2.19 -15.59 10.29
C LEU A 87 -1.05 -14.57 10.25
N ALA A 88 -0.77 -13.92 11.37
CA ALA A 88 0.34 -12.96 11.49
C ALA A 88 1.70 -13.62 11.22
N ARG A 89 1.90 -14.86 11.69
CA ARG A 89 3.13 -15.63 11.40
C ARG A 89 3.27 -15.90 9.90
N VAL A 90 2.20 -16.32 9.24
CA VAL A 90 2.20 -16.57 7.79
C VAL A 90 2.47 -15.28 7.03
N ALA A 91 1.80 -14.17 7.39
CA ALA A 91 2.02 -12.86 6.79
C ALA A 91 3.49 -12.41 6.92
N TRP A 92 4.11 -12.62 8.09
CA TRP A 92 5.53 -12.34 8.31
C TRP A 92 6.43 -13.13 7.37
N HIS A 93 6.17 -14.43 7.17
CA HIS A 93 6.95 -15.26 6.25
C HIS A 93 6.80 -14.84 4.79
N ILE A 94 5.60 -14.40 4.37
CA ILE A 94 5.33 -13.87 3.03
C ILE A 94 6.06 -12.54 2.85
N GLY A 95 5.95 -11.62 3.83
CA GLY A 95 6.60 -10.32 3.81
C GLY A 95 8.13 -10.41 3.75
N ASN A 96 8.75 -11.35 4.46
CA ASN A 96 10.19 -11.60 4.39
C ASN A 96 10.68 -12.07 3.00
N ARG A 97 9.78 -12.47 2.12
CA ARG A 97 10.08 -12.84 0.74
C ARG A 97 9.73 -11.72 -0.25
N HIS A 98 9.33 -10.56 0.28
CA HIS A 98 8.90 -9.39 -0.51
C HIS A 98 7.77 -9.71 -1.50
N LEU A 99 6.90 -10.64 -1.14
CA LEU A 99 5.77 -11.02 -1.96
C LEU A 99 4.58 -10.10 -1.65
N PRO A 100 3.91 -9.57 -2.67
CA PRO A 100 2.67 -8.83 -2.48
C PRO A 100 1.60 -9.71 -1.85
N ALA A 101 0.92 -9.19 -0.82
CA ALA A 101 -0.18 -9.87 -0.15
C ALA A 101 -1.27 -8.88 0.22
N ALA A 102 -2.52 -9.21 -0.06
CA ALA A 102 -3.67 -8.51 0.48
C ALA A 102 -4.05 -9.13 1.82
N ILE A 103 -4.13 -8.29 2.86
CA ILE A 103 -4.31 -8.74 4.24
C ILE A 103 -5.73 -8.40 4.70
N SER A 104 -6.44 -9.38 5.19
CA SER A 104 -7.76 -9.24 5.83
C SER A 104 -7.72 -9.81 7.25
N ALA A 105 -8.79 -9.58 8.00
CA ALA A 105 -8.84 -10.03 9.40
C ALA A 105 -8.70 -11.54 9.58
N ASP A 106 -9.10 -12.34 8.59
CA ASP A 106 -9.21 -13.81 8.67
C ASP A 106 -8.51 -14.55 7.52
N ARG A 107 -7.95 -13.82 6.54
CA ARG A 107 -7.28 -14.41 5.37
C ARG A 107 -6.21 -13.51 4.79
N LEU A 108 -5.32 -14.12 3.99
CA LEU A 108 -4.43 -13.43 3.08
C LEU A 108 -4.76 -13.86 1.65
N LEU A 109 -4.62 -12.93 0.70
CA LEU A 109 -4.61 -13.27 -0.72
C LEU A 109 -3.19 -13.03 -1.25
N ILE A 110 -2.67 -13.99 -1.98
CA ILE A 110 -1.38 -13.91 -2.66
C ILE A 110 -1.54 -14.41 -4.10
N ARG A 111 -0.61 -14.03 -4.96
CA ARG A 111 -0.55 -14.65 -6.29
C ARG A 111 -0.22 -16.13 -6.16
N ARG A 112 -0.75 -16.94 -7.06
CA ARG A 112 -0.53 -18.38 -7.07
C ARG A 112 0.94 -18.69 -7.36
N ASP A 113 1.55 -19.42 -6.44
CA ASP A 113 2.90 -19.93 -6.54
C ASP A 113 2.99 -21.21 -5.70
N HIS A 114 3.25 -22.36 -6.34
CA HIS A 114 3.22 -23.66 -5.67
C HIS A 114 4.24 -23.75 -4.53
N VAL A 115 5.42 -23.13 -4.64
CA VAL A 115 6.45 -23.13 -3.59
C VAL A 115 5.98 -22.37 -2.36
N ILE A 116 5.33 -21.25 -2.58
CA ILE A 116 4.78 -20.42 -1.51
C ILE A 116 3.55 -21.09 -0.88
N GLU A 117 2.68 -21.68 -1.70
CA GLU A 117 1.52 -22.45 -1.23
C GLU A 117 1.96 -23.63 -0.34
N GLU A 118 2.96 -24.42 -0.75
CA GLU A 118 3.55 -25.49 0.06
C GLU A 118 4.15 -24.97 1.37
N MET A 119 4.88 -23.86 1.31
CA MET A 119 5.47 -23.25 2.51
C MET A 119 4.39 -22.84 3.53
N VAL A 120 3.32 -22.16 3.11
CA VAL A 120 2.28 -21.71 4.05
C VAL A 120 1.47 -22.89 4.59
N GLN A 121 1.25 -23.95 3.79
CA GLN A 121 0.66 -25.19 4.25
C GLN A 121 1.54 -25.87 5.31
N GLY A 122 2.86 -25.87 5.12
CA GLY A 122 3.83 -26.36 6.11
C GLY A 122 3.81 -25.57 7.43
N LEU A 123 3.33 -24.33 7.41
CA LEU A 123 3.10 -23.50 8.61
C LEU A 123 1.71 -23.74 9.25
N GLY A 124 0.91 -24.67 8.71
CA GLY A 124 -0.42 -25.01 9.20
C GLY A 124 -1.55 -24.20 8.61
N ALA A 125 -1.32 -23.48 7.52
CA ALA A 125 -2.38 -22.79 6.80
C ALA A 125 -3.14 -23.72 5.85
N VAL A 126 -4.38 -23.36 5.53
CA VAL A 126 -5.18 -23.96 4.47
C VAL A 126 -5.17 -23.00 3.27
N VAL A 127 -4.97 -23.55 2.08
CA VAL A 127 -4.91 -22.80 0.83
C VAL A 127 -6.07 -23.18 -0.06
N HIS A 128 -6.80 -22.17 -0.55
CA HIS A 128 -7.84 -22.31 -1.57
C HIS A 128 -7.49 -21.48 -2.78
N HIS A 129 -7.81 -21.97 -3.97
CA HIS A 129 -7.67 -21.19 -5.20
C HIS A 129 -8.95 -20.41 -5.47
N VAL A 130 -8.82 -19.11 -5.64
CA VAL A 130 -9.92 -18.18 -5.86
C VAL A 130 -9.64 -17.29 -7.08
N SER A 131 -10.67 -16.62 -7.58
CA SER A 131 -10.54 -15.57 -8.60
C SER A 131 -11.21 -14.32 -8.05
N GLU A 132 -10.39 -13.37 -7.61
CA GLU A 132 -10.83 -12.14 -6.95
C GLU A 132 -9.93 -10.95 -7.37
N PRO A 133 -10.37 -9.70 -7.21
CA PRO A 133 -9.51 -8.54 -7.35
C PRO A 133 -8.33 -8.62 -6.38
N PHE A 134 -7.13 -8.26 -6.86
CA PHE A 134 -5.92 -8.27 -6.03
C PHE A 134 -5.51 -6.87 -5.63
N GLU A 135 -5.68 -6.56 -4.37
CA GLU A 135 -5.32 -5.27 -3.75
C GLU A 135 -4.30 -5.50 -2.61
N PRO A 136 -3.02 -5.79 -2.96
CA PRO A 136 -2.01 -6.05 -1.94
C PRO A 136 -1.66 -4.80 -1.16
N GLU A 137 -1.18 -5.01 0.09
CA GLU A 137 -0.64 -3.94 0.93
C GLU A 137 0.47 -3.19 0.21
N GLY A 138 0.45 -1.87 0.32
CA GLY A 138 1.56 -1.03 -0.10
C GLY A 138 2.76 -1.25 0.84
N GLY A 139 3.98 -1.29 0.29
CA GLY A 139 5.18 -1.33 1.11
C GLY A 139 5.29 -0.08 2.00
N ALA A 140 5.88 -0.23 3.20
CA ALA A 140 6.04 0.87 4.18
C ALA A 140 6.80 2.10 3.64
N TYR A 141 7.49 1.96 2.52
CA TYR A 141 8.21 3.03 1.81
C TYR A 141 7.52 3.46 0.50
N GLY A 142 6.35 2.89 0.17
CA GLY A 142 5.54 3.34 -0.94
C GLY A 142 4.88 4.68 -0.58
N HIS A 143 5.08 5.72 -1.38
CA HIS A 143 4.38 6.99 -1.26
C HIS A 143 2.91 6.80 -1.68
N GLY A 144 2.13 6.14 -0.83
CA GLY A 144 0.69 6.02 -0.97
C GLY A 144 0.04 6.65 0.27
N HIS A 145 -0.93 7.52 0.05
CA HIS A 145 -1.72 8.17 1.08
C HIS A 145 -2.05 7.21 2.23
N VAL A 146 -1.51 7.50 3.40
CA VAL A 146 -2.05 6.97 4.64
C VAL A 146 -3.40 7.64 4.84
N ASP A 147 -4.48 6.87 4.76
CA ASP A 147 -5.77 7.32 5.27
C ASP A 147 -5.54 7.78 6.71
N GLU A 148 -5.82 9.07 6.98
CA GLU A 148 -5.81 9.63 8.34
C GLU A 148 -6.77 8.82 9.21
N ILE A 149 -6.23 7.89 9.98
CA ILE A 149 -6.92 7.38 11.15
C ILE A 149 -6.89 8.55 12.14
N ALA A 150 -8.01 9.26 12.25
CA ALA A 150 -8.23 10.27 13.27
C ALA A 150 -8.06 9.63 14.65
N GLY A 151 -6.89 9.81 15.23
CA GLY A 151 -6.53 9.42 16.57
C GLY A 151 -5.96 10.63 17.29
N ASP A 152 -6.71 11.13 18.26
CA ASP A 152 -6.42 12.21 19.19
C ASP A 152 -4.95 12.19 19.67
N ALA A 153 -4.15 13.16 19.23
CA ALA A 153 -2.80 13.36 19.70
C ALA A 153 -2.81 14.40 20.83
N HIS A 154 -2.73 13.93 22.07
CA HIS A 154 -2.39 14.76 23.22
C HIS A 154 -1.01 15.37 23.01
N HIS A 155 -1.00 16.69 22.84
CA HIS A 155 0.20 17.50 22.91
C HIS A 155 0.78 17.50 24.33
N HIS A 156 1.89 16.84 24.54
CA HIS A 156 2.80 17.16 25.65
C HIS A 156 3.81 18.20 25.15
N ARG A 157 3.54 19.45 25.54
CA ARG A 157 4.53 20.52 25.51
C ARG A 157 5.56 20.26 26.59
N HIS A 158 6.81 20.02 26.22
CA HIS A 158 7.94 20.22 27.11
C HIS A 158 8.39 21.68 27.01
N ASP A 159 8.05 22.44 28.03
CA ASP A 159 8.66 23.76 28.30
C ASP A 159 10.13 23.53 28.72
N ALA A 160 11.03 23.96 27.86
CA ALA A 160 12.43 24.18 28.23
C ALA A 160 12.52 25.54 28.97
N ARG A 161 12.82 25.52 30.24
CA ARG A 161 13.28 26.70 30.95
C ARG A 161 14.79 26.61 31.15
N ASP A 162 15.41 27.51 30.45
CA ASP A 162 16.72 28.08 30.62
C ASP A 162 16.95 28.58 32.05
N ALA A 163 18.07 28.24 32.67
CA ALA A 163 18.75 29.03 33.69
C ALA A 163 20.20 28.57 33.78
N GLY A 164 21.06 29.45 33.33
CA GLY A 164 22.49 29.39 33.46
C GLY A 164 22.95 29.53 34.92
N ASP A 165 24.15 29.12 35.18
CA ASP A 165 25.24 29.94 35.73
C ASP A 165 26.47 29.06 35.95
N GLU A 166 27.58 29.48 35.41
CA GLU A 166 28.93 29.13 35.85
C GLU A 166 29.25 29.88 37.16
N PRO A 167 30.29 29.57 37.99
CA PRO A 167 31.67 29.32 37.56
C PRO A 167 32.48 28.32 38.41
N THR A 168 33.61 27.91 37.81
CA THR A 168 34.82 27.32 38.45
C THR A 168 35.38 28.16 39.62
N PRO A 169 36.07 27.56 40.63
CA PRO A 169 37.51 27.48 40.48
C PRO A 169 38.22 26.26 41.12
N ALA A 170 39.45 26.11 40.66
CA ALA A 170 40.53 25.25 41.04
C ALA A 170 40.84 25.12 42.54
N ASN A 171 41.37 23.97 42.92
CA ASN A 171 42.67 23.87 43.67
C ASN A 171 42.96 22.39 44.04
N ASP A 172 43.95 21.77 43.47
CA ASP A 172 45.30 21.59 43.96
C ASP A 172 45.49 20.70 45.22
N ARG A 173 46.47 19.82 45.09
CA ARG A 173 47.26 19.08 46.10
C ARG A 173 46.93 17.61 46.31
N GLU A 174 47.79 16.83 45.68
CA GLU A 174 49.05 16.25 46.20
C GLU A 174 48.91 15.10 47.21
N ARG A 175 49.74 14.09 46.89
CA ARG A 175 50.35 13.04 47.73
C ARG A 175 49.46 11.84 48.02
N GLY A 176 49.82 10.63 47.85
CA GLY A 176 51.12 9.96 47.76
C GLY A 176 51.03 8.67 48.57
N HIS A 177 51.73 7.70 48.09
CA HIS A 177 52.17 6.51 48.82
C HIS A 177 51.19 5.35 49.08
N GLY A 178 51.64 4.22 48.64
CA GLY A 178 51.33 2.91 49.09
C GLY A 178 51.38 1.90 47.95
#